data_16c66f78a6a55e8b69ad63d9d182c414
#
_entry.id   16c66f78a6a55e8b69ad63d9d182c414
#
_cell.length_a   1.000
_cell.length_b   1.000
_cell.length_c   1.000
_cell.angle_alpha   90.00
_cell.angle_beta   90.00
_cell.angle_gamma   90.00
#
_symmetry.space_group_name_H-M   'P 1'
#
loop_
_entity.id
_entity.type
_entity.pdbx_description
1 polymer ?
#
loop_
_entity_poly.entity_id
_entity_poly.type
_entity_poly.pdbx_seq_one_letter_code
_entity_poly.pdbx_strand_id
1 'polypeptide(L)' 'MEKLLNPVEFAEILKVRPGTVYSWINRGVDIPYVKIAGTVRFREKAVQDWLFQKERERKRRNFED' A
#
# COMPACT_ATOMS: atom_id res chain seq x y z
N MET A 1 -15.20 -1.22 -13.74
CA MET A 1 -14.88 -0.63 -12.48
C MET A 1 -13.69 -1.32 -11.86
N GLU A 2 -12.77 -0.54 -11.29
CA GLU A 2 -11.59 -1.19 -10.75
C GLU A 2 -11.91 -1.91 -9.45
N LYS A 3 -11.07 -2.85 -9.11
CA LYS A 3 -11.25 -3.67 -7.95
C LYS A 3 -10.78 -2.95 -6.69
N LEU A 4 -11.47 -3.18 -5.61
CA LEU A 4 -11.03 -2.71 -4.30
C LEU A 4 -10.41 -3.88 -3.55
N LEU A 5 -9.32 -3.61 -2.87
CA LEU A 5 -8.61 -4.62 -2.11
C LEU A 5 -8.81 -4.38 -0.62
N ASN A 6 -8.95 -5.46 0.14
CA ASN A 6 -8.97 -5.31 1.58
C ASN A 6 -7.53 -5.35 2.10
N PRO A 7 -7.31 -5.05 3.40
CA PRO A 7 -5.93 -5.02 3.91
C PRO A 7 -5.19 -6.35 3.78
N VAL A 8 -5.92 -7.46 3.86
CA VAL A 8 -5.27 -8.77 3.72
C VAL A 8 -4.77 -8.95 2.29
N GLU A 9 -5.60 -8.57 1.32
CA GLU A 9 -5.19 -8.68 -0.07
C GLU A 9 -4.01 -7.75 -0.39
N PHE A 10 -4.05 -6.56 0.16
CA PHE A 10 -2.94 -5.62 -0.03
C PHE A 10 -1.65 -6.20 0.57
N ALA A 11 -1.77 -6.79 1.75
CA ALA A 11 -0.60 -7.40 2.39
C ALA A 11 -0.04 -8.54 1.55
N GLU A 12 -0.92 -9.31 0.94
CA GLU A 12 -0.48 -10.41 0.08
C GLU A 12 0.30 -9.90 -1.12
N ILE A 13 -0.16 -8.81 -1.71
CA ILE A 13 0.54 -8.22 -2.84
C ILE A 13 1.94 -7.81 -2.44
N LEU A 14 2.08 -7.25 -1.26
CA LEU A 14 3.38 -6.79 -0.78
C LEU A 14 4.18 -7.88 -0.09
N LYS A 15 3.58 -9.05 0.10
CA LYS A 15 4.25 -10.16 0.78
C LYS A 15 4.63 -9.81 2.21
N VAL A 16 3.74 -9.11 2.89
CA VAL A 16 3.92 -8.80 4.30
C VAL A 16 2.71 -9.32 5.06
N ARG A 17 2.78 -9.29 6.37
CA ARG A 17 1.67 -9.74 7.19
C ARG A 17 0.59 -8.67 7.26
N PRO A 18 -0.68 -9.07 7.37
CA PRO A 18 -1.74 -8.08 7.50
C PRO A 18 -1.53 -7.15 8.69
N GLY A 19 -0.98 -7.66 9.80
CA GLY A 19 -0.70 -6.81 10.95
C GLY A 19 0.26 -5.69 10.63
N THR A 20 1.19 -5.91 9.72
CA THR A 20 2.12 -4.88 9.29
C THR A 20 1.37 -3.75 8.61
N VAL A 21 0.38 -4.09 7.78
CA VAL A 21 -0.41 -3.09 7.08
C VAL A 21 -1.20 -2.24 8.08
N TYR A 22 -1.83 -2.89 9.06
CA TYR A 22 -2.57 -2.15 10.07
C TYR A 22 -1.66 -1.26 10.89
N SER A 23 -0.46 -1.72 11.17
CA SER A 23 0.52 -0.92 11.89
C SER A 23 0.88 0.32 11.09
N TRP A 24 1.06 0.17 9.79
CA TRP A 24 1.37 1.31 8.93
C TRP A 24 0.24 2.34 8.96
N ILE A 25 -0.99 1.87 8.91
CA ILE A 25 -2.14 2.77 8.96
C ILE A 25 -2.16 3.53 10.27
N ASN A 26 -1.94 2.83 11.37
CA ASN A 26 -1.95 3.46 12.68
C ASN A 26 -0.83 4.46 12.86
N ARG A 27 0.30 4.22 12.25
CA ARG A 27 1.45 5.09 12.39
C ARG A 27 1.47 6.22 11.37
N GLY A 28 0.47 6.27 10.52
CA GLY A 28 0.40 7.34 9.54
C GLY A 28 1.37 7.20 8.39
N VAL A 29 1.79 5.98 8.10
CA VAL A 29 2.66 5.74 6.94
C VAL A 29 1.87 6.04 5.68
N ASP A 30 2.54 6.65 4.72
CA ASP A 30 1.90 7.07 3.48
C ASP A 30 1.65 5.88 2.56
N ILE A 31 0.50 5.25 2.72
CA ILE A 31 0.08 4.16 1.83
C ILE A 31 -1.26 4.53 1.23
N PRO A 32 -1.58 3.98 0.05
CA PRO A 32 -2.75 4.47 -0.72
C PRO A 32 -4.07 3.81 -0.29
N TYR A 33 -4.54 4.13 0.88
CA TYR A 33 -5.80 3.56 1.35
C TYR A 33 -6.89 4.61 1.41
N VAL A 34 -8.13 4.14 1.37
CA VAL A 34 -9.29 5.00 1.60
C VAL A 34 -10.10 4.39 2.74
N LYS A 35 -10.78 5.23 3.47
CA LYS A 35 -11.59 4.77 4.58
C LYS A 35 -13.04 5.10 4.28
N ILE A 36 -13.84 4.07 4.23
CA ILE A 36 -15.26 4.23 3.91
C ILE A 36 -16.07 3.66 5.08
N ALA A 37 -16.75 4.55 5.80
CA ALA A 37 -17.57 4.13 6.93
C ALA A 37 -16.79 3.24 7.90
N GLY A 38 -15.56 3.64 8.19
CA GLY A 38 -14.73 2.88 9.12
C GLY A 38 -14.04 1.67 8.53
N THR A 39 -14.26 1.41 7.25
CA THR A 39 -13.67 0.26 6.57
C THR A 39 -12.52 0.70 5.67
N VAL A 40 -11.38 0.06 5.83
CA VAL A 40 -10.20 0.40 5.03
C VAL A 40 -10.18 -0.41 3.75
N ARG A 41 -9.98 0.28 2.64
CA ARG A 41 -9.87 -0.38 1.33
C ARG A 41 -8.78 0.28 0.52
N PHE A 42 -8.26 -0.45 -0.46
CA PHE A 42 -7.20 0.05 -1.33
C PHE A 42 -7.69 -0.06 -2.77
N ARG A 43 -7.57 1.03 -3.52
CA ARG A 43 -7.92 0.99 -4.93
C ARG A 43 -6.76 0.35 -5.68
N GLU A 44 -7.08 -0.63 -6.50
CA GLU A 44 -6.04 -1.37 -7.21
C GLU A 44 -5.13 -0.46 -8.02
N LYS A 45 -5.73 0.50 -8.70
CA LYS A 45 -4.93 1.40 -9.51
C LYS A 45 -4.04 2.29 -8.67
N ALA A 46 -4.54 2.73 -7.54
CA ALA A 46 -3.75 3.56 -6.63
C ALA A 46 -2.57 2.78 -6.07
N VAL A 47 -2.78 1.50 -5.81
CA VAL A 47 -1.70 0.65 -5.32
C VAL A 47 -0.62 0.50 -6.38
N GLN A 48 -1.03 0.30 -7.63
CA GLN A 48 -0.07 0.16 -8.71
C GLN A 48 0.75 1.44 -8.88
N ASP A 49 0.09 2.58 -8.84
CA ASP A 49 0.79 3.86 -8.97
C ASP A 49 1.75 4.09 -7.82
N TRP A 50 1.32 3.72 -6.62
CA TRP A 50 2.14 3.87 -5.43
C TRP A 50 3.39 3.00 -5.52
N LEU A 51 3.23 1.76 -5.96
CA LEU A 51 4.36 0.87 -6.13
C LEU A 51 5.33 1.40 -7.18
N PHE A 52 4.79 1.93 -8.24
CA PHE A 52 5.62 2.49 -9.28
C PHE A 52 6.44 3.66 -8.75
N GLN A 53 5.83 4.49 -7.94
CA GLN A 53 6.55 5.61 -7.33
C GLN A 53 7.63 5.14 -6.38
N LYS A 54 7.34 4.12 -5.59
CA LYS A 54 8.33 3.59 -4.67
C LYS A 54 9.53 3.02 -5.43
N GLU A 55 9.25 2.39 -6.53
CA GLU A 55 10.30 1.85 -7.37
C GLU A 55 11.20 2.95 -7.91
N ARG A 56 10.60 4.04 -8.32
CA ARG A 56 11.37 5.17 -8.83
C ARG A 56 12.20 5.83 -7.75
N GLU A 57 11.65 5.95 -6.58
CA GLU A 57 12.37 6.53 -5.45
C GLU A 57 13.62 5.73 -5.16
N ARG A 58 13.48 4.43 -5.18
CA ARG A 58 14.61 3.57 -4.92
C ARG A 58 15.70 3.75 -5.95
N LYS A 59 15.32 3.83 -7.21
CA LYS A 59 16.27 4.05 -8.28
C LYS A 59 17.00 5.35 -8.12
N ARG A 60 16.27 6.35 -7.75
CA ARG A 60 16.85 7.65 -7.57
C ARG A 60 17.87 7.68 -6.46
N ARG A 61 17.58 6.97 -5.38
CA ARG A 61 18.49 6.94 -4.26
C ARG A 61 19.73 6.18 -4.59
N ASN A 62 19.59 5.26 -5.46
CA ASN A 62 20.76 4.55 -5.86
C ASN A 62 21.39 3.76 -4.79
N PHE A 63 21.05 3.24 -4.14
CA PHE A 63 21.62 2.62 -3.11
C PHE A 63 21.65 1.39 -2.92
N GLU A 64 22.14 1.02 -2.58
CA GLU A 64 22.22 0.17 -2.38
C GLU A 64 22.02 -0.40 -1.52
N ASP A 65 21.88 -0.86 -1.15
CA ASP A 65 21.68 -1.42 -0.38
C ASP A 65 21.70 -1.85 -0.21
#